data_747401c2a4a281ecfab5e3b6114e2493
#
_entry.id   747401c2a4a281ecfab5e3b6114e2493
#
_cell.length_a   1.000
_cell.length_b   1.000
_cell.length_c   1.000
_cell.angle_alpha   90.00
_cell.angle_beta   90.00
_cell.angle_gamma   90.00
#
_symmetry.space_group_name_H-M   'P 1'
#
loop_
_entity.id
_entity.type
_entity.pdbx_description
1 polymer ?
#
loop_
_entity_poly.entity_id
_entity_poly.type
_entity_poly.pdbx_seq_one_letter_code
_entity_poly.pdbx_strand_id
1 'polypeptide(L)'
;MIAHHDRNGVCCRALFCSALQPSDAPTPDMVATAISRAIQQFGIGGCASWMAQEFGDHPDAAASRMRWVRQLIAQRSATRQQAAA
;
A
#
# COMPACT_ATOMS: atom_id res chain seq x y z
N MET A 1 -21.26 -5.19 2.92
CA MET A 1 -20.91 -5.72 2.11
C MET A 1 -19.80 -5.34 1.28
N ILE A 2 -19.51 -4.17 1.12
CA ILE A 2 -18.45 -3.75 0.34
C ILE A 2 -17.14 -3.77 1.04
N ALA A 3 -17.17 -3.85 2.36
CA ALA A 3 -15.97 -3.66 3.17
C ALA A 3 -14.83 -4.61 2.80
N HIS A 4 -15.13 -5.87 2.51
CA HIS A 4 -14.05 -6.79 2.22
C HIS A 4 -13.48 -6.63 0.82
N HIS A 5 -14.18 -5.93 -0.08
CA HIS A 5 -13.62 -5.59 -1.37
C HIS A 5 -12.59 -4.49 -1.26
N ASP A 6 -12.64 -3.71 -0.19
CA ASP A 6 -11.76 -2.57 -0.01
C ASP A 6 -10.46 -2.93 0.70
N ARG A 7 -10.28 -4.20 1.03
CA ARG A 7 -9.08 -4.63 1.76
C ARG A 7 -7.80 -4.30 0.99
N ASN A 8 -7.76 -4.62 -0.30
CA ASN A 8 -6.59 -4.29 -1.11
C ASN A 8 -6.43 -2.79 -1.26
N GLY A 9 -7.52 -2.06 -1.34
CA GLY A 9 -7.48 -0.61 -1.40
C GLY A 9 -6.89 0.00 -0.14
N VAL A 10 -7.29 -0.52 1.03
CA VAL A 10 -6.75 -0.06 2.31
C VAL A 10 -5.24 -0.34 2.37
N CYS A 11 -4.82 -1.54 1.98
CA CYS A 11 -3.41 -1.90 1.99
C CYS A 11 -2.60 -1.02 1.04
N CYS A 12 -3.14 -0.73 -0.14
CA CYS A 12 -2.45 0.13 -1.10
C CYS A 12 -2.29 1.54 -0.55
N ARG A 13 -3.32 2.09 0.07
CA ARG A 13 -3.24 3.44 0.64
C ARG A 13 -2.24 3.49 1.78
N ALA A 14 -2.25 2.48 2.65
CA ALA A 14 -1.33 2.42 3.77
C ALA A 14 0.11 2.29 3.29
N LEU A 15 0.36 1.42 2.32
CA LEU A 15 1.70 1.23 1.77
C LEU A 15 2.18 2.49 1.05
N PHE A 16 1.27 3.18 0.35
CA PHE A 16 1.57 4.45 -0.30
C PHE A 16 2.09 5.46 0.71
N CYS A 17 1.46 5.51 1.89
CA CYS A 17 1.83 6.48 2.94
C CYS A 17 3.02 6.03 3.76
N SER A 18 3.47 4.80 3.59
CA SER A 18 4.57 4.25 4.39
C SER A 18 5.90 4.86 3.98
N ALA A 19 6.91 4.57 4.80
CA ALA A 19 8.28 5.03 4.52
C ALA A 19 9.02 4.15 3.52
N LEU A 20 8.42 3.04 3.08
CA LEU A 20 9.10 2.15 2.13
C LEU A 20 9.25 2.80 0.77
N GLN A 21 10.37 2.50 0.15
CA GLN A 21 10.73 3.01 -1.17
C GLN A 21 11.10 1.86 -2.08
N PRO A 22 10.99 2.03 -3.41
CA PRO A 22 11.43 0.98 -4.34
C PRO A 22 12.88 0.57 -4.14
N SER A 23 13.76 1.51 -3.77
CA SER A 23 15.16 1.24 -3.54
C SER A 23 15.42 0.33 -2.34
N ASP A 24 14.45 0.18 -1.46
CA ASP A 24 14.57 -0.72 -0.30
C ASP A 24 14.44 -2.18 -0.71
N ALA A 25 13.93 -2.47 -1.89
CA ALA A 25 13.68 -3.82 -2.38
C ALA A 25 12.95 -4.64 -1.30
N PRO A 26 11.77 -4.20 -0.86
CA PRO A 26 11.16 -4.73 0.36
C PRO A 26 10.73 -6.19 0.22
N THR A 27 10.96 -6.94 1.31
CA THR A 27 10.46 -8.30 1.45
C THR A 27 8.99 -8.28 1.83
N PRO A 28 8.27 -9.41 1.70
CA PRO A 28 6.87 -9.47 2.15
C PRO A 28 6.68 -9.06 3.61
N ASP A 29 7.61 -9.43 4.49
CA ASP A 29 7.53 -9.04 5.89
C ASP A 29 7.67 -7.55 6.07
N MET A 30 8.57 -6.92 5.32
CA MET A 30 8.74 -5.47 5.37
C MET A 30 7.48 -4.76 4.90
N VAL A 31 6.84 -5.30 3.87
CA VAL A 31 5.59 -4.73 3.35
C VAL A 31 4.50 -4.81 4.41
N ALA A 32 4.32 -5.97 5.03
CA ALA A 32 3.30 -6.16 6.06
C ALA A 32 3.53 -5.21 7.24
N THR A 33 4.77 -5.07 7.68
CA THR A 33 5.12 -4.18 8.78
C THR A 33 4.85 -2.72 8.41
N ALA A 34 5.20 -2.32 7.18
CA ALA A 34 4.99 -0.95 6.73
C ALA A 34 3.50 -0.60 6.70
N ILE A 35 2.67 -1.52 6.22
CA ILE A 35 1.22 -1.33 6.19
C ILE A 35 0.68 -1.14 7.60
N SER A 36 1.06 -2.03 8.52
CA SER A 36 0.61 -1.93 9.91
C SER A 36 1.01 -0.62 10.56
N ARG A 37 2.26 -0.22 10.37
CA ARG A 37 2.76 1.02 10.96
C ARG A 37 2.05 2.24 10.40
N ALA A 38 1.80 2.26 9.11
CA ALA A 38 1.11 3.38 8.48
C ALA A 38 -0.31 3.52 9.03
N ILE A 39 -1.01 2.39 9.16
CA ILE A 39 -2.37 2.41 9.70
C ILE A 39 -2.37 2.85 11.16
N GLN A 40 -1.41 2.37 11.96
CA GLN A 40 -1.30 2.76 13.35
C GLN A 40 -0.99 4.24 13.50
N GLN A 41 -0.12 4.75 12.63
CA GLN A 41 0.34 6.13 12.73
C GLN A 41 -0.67 7.14 12.20
N PHE A 42 -1.28 6.84 11.06
CA PHE A 42 -2.15 7.80 10.37
C PHE A 42 -3.62 7.42 10.39
N GLY A 43 -3.93 6.15 10.65
CA GLY A 43 -5.28 5.65 10.49
C GLY A 43 -5.63 5.45 9.02
N ILE A 44 -6.70 4.69 8.77
CA ILE A 44 -7.12 4.40 7.40
C ILE A 44 -7.52 5.68 6.68
N GLY A 45 -8.26 6.56 7.36
CA GLY A 45 -8.67 7.84 6.79
C GLY A 45 -7.49 8.77 6.53
N GLY A 46 -6.52 8.78 7.45
CA GLY A 46 -5.32 9.59 7.29
C GLY A 46 -4.48 9.16 6.09
N CYS A 47 -4.37 7.84 5.89
CA CYS A 47 -3.66 7.33 4.73
C CYS A 47 -4.34 7.75 3.42
N ALA A 48 -5.66 7.68 3.37
CA ALA A 48 -6.42 8.10 2.20
C ALA A 48 -6.25 9.59 1.92
N SER A 49 -6.29 10.41 2.98
CA SER A 49 -6.11 11.85 2.83
C SER A 49 -4.72 12.21 2.33
N TRP A 50 -3.70 11.57 2.87
CA TRP A 50 -2.33 11.78 2.43
C TRP A 50 -2.17 11.44 0.96
N MET A 51 -2.70 10.28 0.56
CA MET A 51 -2.64 9.86 -0.84
C MET A 51 -3.31 10.86 -1.75
N ALA A 52 -4.51 11.33 -1.38
CA ALA A 52 -5.24 12.29 -2.19
C ALA A 52 -4.46 13.58 -2.35
N GLN A 53 -3.81 14.03 -1.27
CA GLN A 53 -3.02 15.25 -1.31
C GLN A 53 -1.82 15.10 -2.24
N GLU A 54 -1.14 13.94 -2.19
CA GLU A 54 0.01 13.70 -3.06
C GLU A 54 -0.40 13.66 -4.53
N PHE A 55 -1.54 13.06 -4.84
CA PHE A 55 -2.05 13.05 -6.21
C PHE A 55 -2.40 14.47 -6.68
N GLY A 56 -2.87 15.32 -5.77
CA GLY A 56 -3.14 16.71 -6.10
C GLY A 56 -1.89 17.53 -6.33
N ASP A 57 -0.89 17.33 -5.47
CA ASP A 57 0.34 18.14 -5.49
C ASP A 57 1.39 17.62 -6.45
N HIS A 58 1.50 16.30 -6.57
CA HIS A 58 2.56 15.66 -7.37
C HIS A 58 2.00 14.48 -8.15
N PRO A 59 1.12 14.75 -9.14
CA PRO A 59 0.37 13.67 -9.80
C PRO A 59 1.23 12.62 -10.47
N ASP A 60 2.32 13.01 -11.12
CA ASP A 60 3.16 12.03 -11.82
C ASP A 60 3.91 11.13 -10.84
N ALA A 61 4.49 11.73 -9.81
CA ALA A 61 5.19 10.97 -8.79
C ALA A 61 4.24 10.06 -8.02
N ALA A 62 3.05 10.56 -7.70
CA ALA A 62 2.05 9.78 -7.00
C ALA A 62 1.60 8.58 -7.84
N ALA A 63 1.38 8.80 -9.13
CA ALA A 63 0.98 7.71 -10.03
C ALA A 63 2.06 6.64 -10.13
N SER A 64 3.33 7.05 -10.24
CA SER A 64 4.44 6.10 -10.28
C SER A 64 4.52 5.29 -8.99
N ARG A 65 4.40 5.97 -7.85
CA ARG A 65 4.44 5.28 -6.58
C ARG A 65 3.27 4.31 -6.43
N MET A 66 2.09 4.70 -6.87
CA MET A 66 0.92 3.82 -6.77
C MET A 66 1.07 2.59 -7.67
N ARG A 67 1.68 2.72 -8.84
CA ARG A 67 1.95 1.56 -9.70
C ARG A 67 2.86 0.55 -8.97
N TRP A 68 3.92 1.05 -8.34
CA TRP A 68 4.82 0.20 -7.57
C TRP A 68 4.09 -0.45 -6.39
N VAL A 69 3.30 0.33 -5.66
CA VAL A 69 2.53 -0.18 -4.53
C VAL A 69 1.60 -1.31 -4.98
N ARG A 70 0.90 -1.12 -6.09
CA ARG A 70 -0.02 -2.14 -6.60
C ARG A 70 0.71 -3.41 -7.00
N GLN A 71 1.91 -3.27 -7.56
CA GLN A 71 2.72 -4.44 -7.88
C GLN A 71 3.10 -5.22 -6.64
N LEU A 72 3.50 -4.54 -5.57
CA LEU A 72 3.84 -5.20 -4.32
C LEU A 72 2.63 -5.93 -3.73
N ILE A 73 1.47 -5.30 -3.74
CA ILE A 73 0.26 -5.92 -3.20
C ILE A 73 -0.14 -7.13 -4.05
N ALA A 74 -0.02 -7.03 -5.36
CA ALA A 74 -0.33 -8.14 -6.26
C ALA A 74 0.61 -9.31 -6.03
N GLN A 75 1.90 -9.05 -5.86
CA GLN A 75 2.89 -10.10 -5.59
C GLN A 75 2.59 -10.79 -4.26
N ARG A 76 2.23 -10.01 -3.26
CA ARG A 76 1.88 -10.54 -1.95
C ARG A 76 0.67 -11.46 -2.04
N SER A 77 -0.36 -11.06 -2.78
CA SER A 77 -1.55 -11.86 -2.97
C SER A 77 -1.24 -13.16 -3.72
N ALA A 78 -0.42 -13.08 -4.77
CA ALA A 78 -0.03 -14.25 -5.54
C ALA A 78 0.73 -15.26 -4.68
N THR A 79 1.66 -14.76 -3.85
CA THR A 79 2.42 -15.61 -2.95
C THR A 79 1.51 -16.32 -1.96
N ARG A 80 0.53 -15.60 -1.42
CA ARG A 80 -0.41 -16.18 -0.47
C ARG A 80 -1.27 -17.26 -1.12
N GLN A 81 -1.70 -17.03 -2.36
CA GLN A 81 -2.47 -18.04 -3.10
C GLN A 81 -1.64 -19.29 -3.36
N GLN A 82 -0.38 -19.12 -3.72
CA GLN A 82 0.50 -20.26 -3.93
C GLN A 82 0.72 -21.04 -2.63
N ALA A 83 0.87 -20.34 -1.53
CA ALA A 83 1.07 -20.98 -0.24
C ALA A 83 -0.18 -21.77 0.17
N ALA A 84 -1.36 -21.29 -0.21
CA ALA A 84 -2.61 -21.95 0.14
C ALA A 84 -2.86 -23.20 -0.72
N ALA A 85 -2.26 -23.25 -1.89
CA ALA A 85 -2.43 -24.42 -2.74
C ALA A 85 -1.62 -25.58 -2.25
#